data_04820ab8a911a2b42ebd46748f1a1dde
#
_entry.id   04820ab8a911a2b42ebd46748f1a1dde
#
_cell.length_a   1.000
_cell.length_b   1.000
_cell.length_c   1.000
_cell.angle_alpha   90.00
_cell.angle_beta   90.00
_cell.angle_gamma   90.00
#
_symmetry.space_group_name_H-M   'P 1'
#
loop_
_entity.id
_entity.type
_entity.pdbx_description
1 polymer ?
#
loop_
_entity_poly.entity_id
_entity_poly.type
_entity_poly.pdbx_seq_one_letter_code
_entity_poly.pdbx_strand_id
1 'polypeptide(L)'
;MVDLSTEYLGMKLKNPVIAGSSGLTNSVKSIKELEENGAGAVVLKSIFEEEIAFEYEDILKEAESKGYNLDQFDYYDYKIKEDNIDKYTTLINESKKNVSIPVIASVNCVYSHEWLAFASQLEKEIGRAHV
;
A
#
# COMPACT_ATOMS: atom_id res chain seq x y z
N MET A 1 -1.77 20.93 30.31
CA MET A 1 -1.74 20.54 28.86
C MET A 1 -2.86 19.56 28.62
N VAL A 2 -3.62 19.75 27.58
CA VAL A 2 -4.72 18.83 27.21
C VAL A 2 -4.11 17.57 26.62
N ASP A 3 -4.50 16.41 27.12
CA ASP A 3 -4.15 15.12 26.52
C ASP A 3 -5.07 14.85 25.32
N LEU A 4 -4.49 14.76 24.13
CA LEU A 4 -5.18 14.47 22.88
C LEU A 4 -5.05 13.01 22.46
N SER A 5 -4.41 12.17 23.28
CA SER A 5 -4.24 10.77 22.98
C SER A 5 -5.59 10.07 22.83
N THR A 6 -5.66 9.17 21.86
CA THR A 6 -6.87 8.41 21.56
C THR A 6 -6.51 7.00 21.12
N GLU A 7 -7.51 6.16 20.97
CA GLU A 7 -7.36 4.80 20.46
C GLU A 7 -8.19 4.64 19.18
N TYR A 8 -7.59 4.03 18.16
CA TYR A 8 -8.24 3.71 16.90
C TYR A 8 -7.75 2.34 16.40
N LEU A 9 -8.66 1.44 16.08
CA LEU A 9 -8.35 0.07 15.64
C LEU A 9 -7.33 -0.67 16.54
N GLY A 10 -7.42 -0.48 17.87
CA GLY A 10 -6.48 -1.06 18.84
C GLY A 10 -5.09 -0.42 18.86
N MET A 11 -4.89 0.66 18.14
CA MET A 11 -3.65 1.44 18.12
C MET A 11 -3.80 2.69 18.97
N LYS A 12 -2.79 2.98 19.80
CA LYS A 12 -2.71 4.25 20.53
C LYS A 12 -2.15 5.33 19.62
N LEU A 13 -2.90 6.42 19.49
CA LEU A 13 -2.51 7.60 18.74
C LEU A 13 -2.19 8.75 19.70
N LYS A 14 -1.15 9.52 19.41
CA LYS A 14 -0.80 10.73 20.20
C LYS A 14 -1.87 11.83 20.09
N ASN A 15 -2.64 11.84 19.00
CA ASN A 15 -3.77 12.73 18.76
C ASN A 15 -4.70 12.09 17.71
N PRO A 16 -5.92 12.59 17.52
CA PRO A 16 -6.91 12.00 16.58
C PRO A 16 -6.70 12.37 15.11
N VAL A 17 -5.63 13.08 14.75
CA VAL A 17 -5.40 13.50 13.36
C VAL A 17 -4.73 12.38 12.59
N ILE A 18 -5.42 11.86 11.60
CA ILE A 18 -4.93 10.81 10.70
C ILE A 18 -4.80 11.39 9.29
N ALA A 19 -3.59 11.33 8.72
CA ALA A 19 -3.39 11.68 7.32
C ALA A 19 -3.96 10.58 6.43
N GLY A 20 -5.00 10.92 5.66
CA GLY A 20 -5.72 9.97 4.80
C GLY A 20 -4.92 9.53 3.58
N SER A 21 -5.35 8.41 2.99
CA SER A 21 -4.79 7.85 1.76
C SER A 21 -4.82 8.89 0.62
N SER A 22 -3.64 9.27 0.15
CA SER A 22 -3.49 10.31 -0.89
C SER A 22 -2.07 10.32 -1.47
N GLY A 23 -1.81 11.20 -2.41
CA GLY A 23 -0.46 11.46 -2.93
C GLY A 23 0.54 11.94 -1.86
N LEU A 24 0.08 12.43 -0.72
CA LEU A 24 0.95 12.82 0.40
C LEU A 24 1.44 11.62 1.23
N THR A 25 0.84 10.47 1.08
CA THR A 25 1.17 9.26 1.85
C THR A 25 1.78 8.14 0.99
N ASN A 26 2.37 8.48 -0.14
CA ASN A 26 2.96 7.52 -1.08
C ASN A 26 4.49 7.46 -1.07
N SER A 27 5.15 8.19 -0.18
CA SER A 27 6.60 8.15 -0.03
C SER A 27 7.04 8.31 1.42
N VAL A 28 8.16 7.69 1.77
CA VAL A 28 8.74 7.78 3.12
C VAL A 28 9.03 9.22 3.51
N LYS A 29 9.54 10.03 2.58
CA LYS A 29 9.83 11.44 2.81
C LYS A 29 8.60 12.22 3.25
N SER A 30 7.51 12.11 2.48
CA SER A 30 6.25 12.82 2.79
C SER A 30 5.64 12.32 4.10
N ILE A 31 5.73 11.03 4.39
CA ILE A 31 5.23 10.44 5.64
C ILE A 31 6.00 11.00 6.85
N LYS A 32 7.31 11.16 6.76
CA LYS A 32 8.10 11.83 7.79
C LYS A 32 7.69 13.27 8.00
N GLU A 33 7.49 14.02 6.92
CA GLU A 33 7.03 15.41 7.00
C GLU A 33 5.64 15.51 7.67
N LEU A 34 4.73 14.56 7.40
CA LEU A 34 3.43 14.48 8.07
C LEU A 34 3.57 14.24 9.58
N GLU A 35 4.45 13.35 10.00
CA GLU A 35 4.74 13.12 11.42
C GLU A 35 5.32 14.38 12.09
N GLU A 36 6.30 15.03 11.45
CA GLU A 36 6.92 16.27 11.93
C GLU A 36 5.91 17.41 12.07
N ASN A 37 4.88 17.44 11.22
CA ASN A 37 3.79 18.41 11.28
C ASN A 37 2.61 17.97 12.16
N GLY A 38 2.76 16.92 12.95
CA GLY A 38 1.85 16.57 14.03
C GLY A 38 0.81 15.49 13.72
N ALA A 39 0.90 14.80 12.58
CA ALA A 39 0.00 13.67 12.32
C ALA A 39 0.12 12.59 13.41
N GLY A 40 -1.02 12.07 13.87
CA GLY A 40 -1.10 10.99 14.85
C GLY A 40 -1.00 9.59 14.22
N ALA A 41 -1.34 9.47 12.96
CA ALA A 41 -1.18 8.27 12.14
C ALA A 41 -1.22 8.63 10.65
N VAL A 42 -0.81 7.72 9.78
CA VAL A 42 -0.93 7.86 8.33
C VAL A 42 -1.57 6.63 7.72
N VAL A 43 -2.45 6.86 6.74
CA VAL A 43 -2.97 5.81 5.86
C VAL A 43 -2.24 5.93 4.53
N LEU A 44 -1.51 4.90 4.13
CA LEU A 44 -0.77 4.90 2.88
C LEU A 44 -1.70 5.06 1.67
N LYS A 45 -1.17 5.64 0.60
CA LYS A 45 -1.92 5.66 -0.67
C LYS A 45 -2.35 4.23 -0.99
N SER A 46 -3.64 4.05 -1.31
CA SER A 46 -4.19 2.74 -1.61
C SER A 46 -3.47 2.10 -2.80
N ILE A 47 -3.22 0.81 -2.69
CA ILE A 47 -2.90 0.00 -3.86
C ILE A 47 -4.21 -0.36 -4.56
N PHE A 48 -4.30 -0.03 -5.84
CA PHE A 48 -5.49 -0.27 -6.65
C PHE A 48 -5.24 -1.41 -7.63
N GLU A 49 -6.10 -2.41 -7.60
CA GLU A 49 -6.09 -3.49 -8.59
C GLU A 49 -6.25 -2.96 -10.02
N GLU A 50 -7.07 -1.92 -10.19
CA GLU A 50 -7.28 -1.27 -11.49
C GLU A 50 -6.00 -0.65 -12.05
N GLU A 51 -5.17 -0.01 -11.21
CA GLU A 51 -3.86 0.53 -11.66
C GLU A 51 -2.93 -0.59 -12.13
N ILE A 52 -2.95 -1.72 -11.43
CA ILE A 52 -2.19 -2.92 -11.82
C ILE A 52 -2.71 -3.49 -13.14
N ALA A 53 -4.03 -3.51 -13.33
CA ALA A 53 -4.65 -3.99 -14.57
C ALA A 53 -4.30 -3.09 -15.78
N PHE A 54 -4.26 -1.76 -15.60
CA PHE A 54 -3.83 -0.83 -16.66
C PHE A 54 -2.36 -1.01 -17.04
N GLU A 55 -1.47 -1.14 -16.06
CA GLU A 55 -0.06 -1.46 -16.34
C GLU A 55 0.07 -2.76 -17.14
N TYR A 56 -0.75 -3.74 -16.82
CA TYR A 56 -0.79 -5.01 -17.53
C TYR A 56 -1.27 -4.87 -18.98
N GLU A 57 -2.34 -4.11 -19.22
CA GLU A 57 -2.84 -3.85 -20.58
C GLU A 57 -1.81 -3.16 -21.46
N ASP A 58 -1.06 -2.21 -20.93
CA ASP A 58 -0.04 -1.49 -21.68
C ASP A 58 1.13 -2.40 -22.04
N ILE A 59 1.54 -3.28 -21.13
CA ILE A 59 2.59 -4.29 -21.40
C ILE A 59 2.09 -5.31 -22.43
N LEU A 60 0.81 -5.71 -22.40
CA LEU A 60 0.21 -6.59 -23.41
C LEU A 60 0.25 -5.97 -24.80
N LYS A 61 -0.17 -4.71 -24.94
CA LYS A 61 -0.16 -3.99 -26.22
C LYS A 61 1.26 -3.87 -26.78
N GLU A 62 2.24 -3.60 -25.91
CA GLU A 62 3.63 -3.55 -26.31
C GLU A 62 4.18 -4.91 -26.76
N ALA A 63 3.82 -5.99 -26.05
CA ALA A 63 4.21 -7.35 -26.38
C ALA A 63 3.60 -7.83 -27.70
N GLU A 64 2.30 -7.55 -27.95
CA GLU A 64 1.63 -7.84 -29.22
C GLU A 64 2.30 -7.11 -30.39
N SER A 65 2.67 -5.85 -30.20
CA SER A 65 3.37 -5.07 -31.24
C SER A 65 4.74 -5.64 -31.60
N LYS A 66 5.38 -6.36 -30.68
CA LYS A 66 6.69 -7.01 -30.83
C LYS A 66 6.58 -8.48 -31.27
N GLY A 67 5.36 -9.03 -31.45
CA GLY A 67 5.11 -10.40 -31.94
C GLY A 67 5.37 -11.50 -30.89
N TYR A 68 5.29 -11.17 -29.61
CA TYR A 68 5.40 -12.16 -28.54
C TYR A 68 4.15 -13.03 -28.39
N ASN A 69 4.32 -14.29 -28.00
CA ASN A 69 3.26 -15.30 -27.96
C ASN A 69 2.42 -15.17 -26.68
N LEU A 70 1.09 -15.34 -26.81
CA LEU A 70 0.11 -15.20 -25.72
C LEU A 70 0.33 -16.16 -24.53
N ASP A 71 1.01 -17.27 -24.73
CA ASP A 71 1.31 -18.25 -23.67
C ASP A 71 2.23 -17.74 -22.55
N GLN A 72 2.82 -16.56 -22.73
CA GLN A 72 3.67 -15.91 -21.71
C GLN A 72 2.90 -14.91 -20.84
N PHE A 73 1.64 -14.66 -21.10
CA PHE A 73 0.85 -13.61 -20.45
C PHE A 73 0.60 -13.90 -18.96
N ASP A 74 0.32 -15.13 -18.59
CA ASP A 74 0.12 -15.52 -17.19
C ASP A 74 1.36 -15.23 -16.33
N TYR A 75 2.55 -15.38 -16.90
CA TYR A 75 3.80 -15.04 -16.23
C TYR A 75 3.96 -13.54 -16.00
N TYR A 76 3.60 -12.72 -16.99
CA TYR A 76 3.70 -11.25 -16.87
C TYR A 76 2.66 -10.69 -15.89
N ASP A 77 1.43 -11.21 -15.90
CA ASP A 77 0.38 -10.83 -14.93
C ASP A 77 0.83 -11.11 -13.49
N TYR A 78 1.31 -12.30 -13.25
CA TYR A 78 1.86 -12.69 -11.94
C TYR A 78 3.02 -11.76 -11.51
N LYS A 79 3.95 -11.50 -12.41
CA LYS A 79 5.14 -10.70 -12.12
C LYS A 79 4.79 -9.23 -11.82
N ILE A 80 3.86 -8.63 -12.56
CA ILE A 80 3.42 -7.25 -12.32
C ILE A 80 2.74 -7.12 -10.96
N LYS A 81 1.86 -8.06 -10.62
CA LYS A 81 1.22 -8.11 -9.31
C LYS A 81 2.24 -8.26 -8.19
N GLU A 82 3.19 -9.16 -8.33
CA GLU A 82 4.26 -9.38 -7.38
C GLU A 82 5.13 -8.13 -7.19
N ASP A 83 5.58 -7.51 -8.28
CA ASP A 83 6.40 -6.28 -8.25
C ASP A 83 5.67 -5.11 -7.56
N ASN A 84 4.38 -4.95 -7.77
CA ASN A 84 3.57 -3.90 -7.14
C ASN A 84 3.37 -4.17 -5.63
N ILE A 85 3.15 -5.42 -5.26
CA ILE A 85 3.07 -5.80 -3.84
C ILE A 85 4.41 -5.59 -3.15
N ASP A 86 5.52 -5.94 -3.79
CA ASP A 86 6.86 -5.75 -3.24
C ASP A 86 7.21 -4.27 -3.05
N LYS A 87 6.85 -3.42 -4.00
CA LYS A 87 6.98 -1.96 -3.86
C LYS A 87 6.18 -1.44 -2.67
N TYR A 88 4.95 -1.92 -2.51
CA TYR A 88 4.07 -1.50 -1.43
C TYR A 88 4.55 -1.98 -0.06
N THR A 89 4.96 -3.24 0.06
CA THR A 89 5.54 -3.79 1.29
C THR A 89 6.85 -3.10 1.66
N THR A 90 7.66 -2.75 0.68
CA THR A 90 8.87 -1.95 0.89
C THR A 90 8.53 -0.57 1.44
N LEU A 91 7.53 0.12 0.87
CA LEU A 91 7.05 1.41 1.38
C LEU A 91 6.59 1.30 2.84
N ILE A 92 5.82 0.26 3.18
CA ILE A 92 5.36 0.01 4.54
C ILE A 92 6.55 -0.17 5.49
N ASN A 93 7.46 -1.06 5.16
CA ASN A 93 8.59 -1.41 6.01
C ASN A 93 9.54 -0.21 6.21
N GLU A 94 9.85 0.52 5.16
CA GLU A 94 10.70 1.71 5.24
C GLU A 94 9.99 2.85 5.99
N SER A 95 8.69 3.03 5.81
CA SER A 95 7.92 4.01 6.59
C SER A 95 7.95 3.67 8.07
N LYS A 96 7.68 2.42 8.45
CA LYS A 96 7.72 1.97 9.85
C LYS A 96 9.09 2.14 10.52
N LYS A 97 10.18 2.03 9.77
CA LYS A 97 11.53 2.29 10.28
C LYS A 97 11.82 3.78 10.52
N ASN A 98 11.18 4.65 9.76
CA ASN A 98 11.48 6.09 9.72
C ASN A 98 10.53 6.95 10.54
N VAL A 99 9.36 6.43 10.94
CA VAL A 99 8.38 7.15 11.77
C VAL A 99 7.98 6.35 13.00
N SER A 100 7.55 7.06 14.04
CA SER A 100 7.04 6.46 15.27
C SER A 100 5.52 6.34 15.33
N ILE A 101 4.81 7.05 14.46
CA ILE A 101 3.36 7.00 14.36
C ILE A 101 2.89 5.74 13.62
N PRO A 102 1.68 5.24 13.90
CA PRO A 102 1.11 4.12 13.16
C PRO A 102 1.01 4.36 11.66
N VAL A 103 1.39 3.34 10.89
CA VAL A 103 1.30 3.29 9.43
C VAL A 103 0.25 2.26 9.06
N ILE A 104 -0.80 2.71 8.38
CA ILE A 104 -1.97 1.90 8.03
C ILE A 104 -1.94 1.64 6.52
N ALA A 105 -1.94 0.37 6.12
CA ALA A 105 -2.06 0.00 4.72
C ALA A 105 -3.50 0.20 4.22
N SER A 106 -3.64 0.56 2.97
CA SER A 106 -4.93 0.69 2.29
C SER A 106 -4.90 -0.10 0.99
N VAL A 107 -5.87 -0.98 0.82
CA VAL A 107 -6.00 -1.86 -0.35
C VAL A 107 -7.38 -1.70 -0.95
N ASN A 108 -7.45 -1.57 -2.25
CA ASN A 108 -8.69 -1.55 -3.00
C ASN A 108 -8.66 -2.64 -4.07
N CYS A 109 -9.35 -3.76 -3.81
CA CYS A 109 -9.48 -4.88 -4.71
C CYS A 109 -10.91 -4.96 -5.25
N VAL A 110 -11.03 -5.29 -6.53
CA VAL A 110 -12.32 -5.46 -7.22
C VAL A 110 -12.90 -6.85 -6.97
N TYR A 111 -12.06 -7.87 -6.96
CA TYR A 111 -12.48 -9.26 -6.83
C TYR A 111 -12.23 -9.83 -5.42
N SER A 112 -13.25 -10.47 -4.87
CA SER A 112 -13.22 -10.99 -3.48
C SER A 112 -12.11 -12.01 -3.20
N HIS A 113 -11.73 -12.82 -4.18
CA HIS A 113 -10.68 -13.84 -4.01
C HIS A 113 -9.26 -13.25 -3.93
N GLU A 114 -9.05 -12.05 -4.47
CA GLU A 114 -7.75 -11.36 -4.42
C GLU A 114 -7.50 -10.68 -3.07
N TRP A 115 -8.55 -10.26 -2.37
CA TRP A 115 -8.45 -9.67 -1.04
C TRP A 115 -7.68 -10.55 -0.05
N LEU A 116 -7.97 -11.86 -0.05
CA LEU A 116 -7.35 -12.79 0.88
C LEU A 116 -5.84 -12.94 0.60
N ALA A 117 -5.46 -12.99 -0.68
CA ALA A 117 -4.07 -13.10 -1.08
C ALA A 117 -3.28 -11.83 -0.70
N PHE A 118 -3.82 -10.66 -1.02
CA PHE A 118 -3.22 -9.36 -0.66
C PHE A 118 -3.12 -9.19 0.85
N ALA A 119 -4.22 -9.41 1.59
CA ALA A 119 -4.24 -9.27 3.04
C ALA A 119 -3.24 -10.21 3.72
N SER A 120 -3.17 -11.47 3.30
CA SER A 120 -2.24 -12.44 3.87
C SER A 120 -0.78 -12.08 3.61
N GLN A 121 -0.47 -11.53 2.44
CA GLN A 121 0.88 -11.12 2.10
C GLN A 121 1.29 -9.87 2.88
N LEU A 122 0.41 -8.88 2.96
CA LEU A 122 0.64 -7.68 3.77
C LEU A 122 0.76 -8.01 5.27
N GLU A 123 -0.06 -8.92 5.79
CA GLU A 123 0.00 -9.33 7.20
C GLU A 123 1.35 -9.95 7.58
N LYS A 124 1.94 -10.77 6.70
CA LYS A 124 3.27 -11.35 6.90
C LYS A 124 4.35 -10.29 7.07
N GLU A 125 4.25 -9.20 6.31
CA GLU A 125 5.25 -8.12 6.30
C GLU A 125 5.01 -7.09 7.43
N ILE A 126 3.75 -6.85 7.79
CA ILE A 126 3.36 -5.80 8.75
C ILE A 126 3.24 -6.35 10.18
N GLY A 127 3.08 -7.66 10.34
CA GLY A 127 2.95 -8.35 11.64
C GLY A 127 1.52 -8.39 12.22
N ARG A 128 0.60 -7.53 11.84
CA ARG A 128 -0.86 -7.59 12.02
C ARG A 128 -1.51 -6.61 11.07
N ALA A 129 -2.24 -7.11 10.10
CA ALA A 129 -3.14 -6.28 9.31
C ALA A 129 -4.42 -6.04 10.13
N HIS A 130 -4.70 -4.79 10.45
CA HIS A 130 -6.06 -4.39 10.78
C HIS A 130 -6.73 -4.04 9.46
N VAL A 131 -7.58 -4.91 8.98
CA VAL A 131 -8.46 -4.71 7.84
C VAL A 131 -9.74 -4.07 8.32
#